data_23b2838209dce4972d460492522fc53f
#
_entry.id   23b2838209dce4972d460492522fc53f
#
_cell.length_a   1.000
_cell.length_b   1.000
_cell.length_c   1.000
_cell.angle_alpha   90.00
_cell.angle_beta   90.00
_cell.angle_gamma   90.00
#
_symmetry.space_group_name_H-M   'P 1'
#
loop_
_entity.id
_entity.type
_entity.pdbx_description
1 polymer ?
#
loop_
_entity_poly.entity_id
_entity_poly.type
_entity_poly.pdbx_seq_one_letter_code
_entity_poly.pdbx_strand_id
1 'polypeptide(L)'
;MGFKCGIVGLPNVGKSTLFNALTKTAAAQAANYPFCTIEPNTGEVAVPDARMQKLAAIAGSKEIIPTRISFVDIAGLVRGASKGEGLGNKFLANIREVDAVVHVLRCFEDDDITHVEGRINPVGDADTIETELMLADLESLERRVEQTRKRAASKDKDSLAQLPVMEAVIKLLNEGKPARLLLKTLAPEEIEILKGLNLLTSHPVLYVCNVAEADASTGNEHTKAVAEMAKQQGAECVVISAAIESEVAQLPEEESKEFLSALGLEEAGLDRLIRAGYHLLDLITYFTVGPKETRAWTIVRGTKAPAAAGVIHTDFERGFIRAFTIGYDDYINFKGEVGAKEAGKGRDEGKEYVVADGDVIHFRFNT
;
A
#
# COMPACT_ATOMS: atom_id res chain seq x y z
N MET A 1 -10.42 -9.72 -2.16
CA MET A 1 -9.99 -8.55 -2.94
C MET A 1 -8.61 -8.16 -2.44
N GLY A 2 -7.64 -7.99 -3.35
CA GLY A 2 -6.28 -7.56 -2.97
C GLY A 2 -6.22 -6.05 -2.83
N PHE A 3 -5.29 -5.55 -2.01
CA PHE A 3 -5.00 -4.12 -1.88
C PHE A 3 -4.22 -3.62 -3.09
N LYS A 4 -4.57 -2.42 -3.59
CA LYS A 4 -4.01 -1.83 -4.81
C LYS A 4 -3.26 -0.53 -4.51
N CYS A 5 -2.01 -0.42 -4.95
CA CYS A 5 -1.22 0.80 -4.94
C CYS A 5 -1.12 1.35 -6.37
N GLY A 6 -1.57 2.57 -6.60
CA GLY A 6 -1.44 3.23 -7.90
C GLY A 6 -0.09 3.95 -8.02
N ILE A 7 0.71 3.61 -9.04
CA ILE A 7 1.98 4.27 -9.29
C ILE A 7 1.72 5.49 -10.18
N VAL A 8 2.06 6.67 -9.70
CA VAL A 8 1.92 7.95 -10.40
C VAL A 8 3.26 8.66 -10.49
N GLY A 9 3.39 9.59 -11.40
CA GLY A 9 4.57 10.45 -11.55
C GLY A 9 4.52 11.21 -12.86
N LEU A 10 5.29 12.28 -12.95
CA LEU A 10 5.48 13.03 -14.20
C LEU A 10 6.18 12.15 -15.25
N PRO A 11 6.14 12.52 -16.53
CA PRO A 11 6.93 11.83 -17.55
C PRO A 11 8.44 11.84 -17.24
N ASN A 12 9.13 10.78 -17.62
CA ASN A 12 10.59 10.64 -17.51
C ASN A 12 11.17 10.63 -16.09
N VAL A 13 10.36 10.29 -15.08
CA VAL A 13 10.83 10.11 -13.68
C VAL A 13 11.31 8.69 -13.37
N GLY A 14 11.25 7.76 -14.33
CA GLY A 14 11.59 6.34 -14.15
C GLY A 14 10.41 5.46 -13.74
N LYS A 15 9.17 5.97 -13.79
CA LYS A 15 7.95 5.25 -13.41
C LYS A 15 7.79 3.92 -14.16
N SER A 16 7.93 3.92 -15.48
CA SER A 16 7.79 2.71 -16.31
C SER A 16 8.90 1.70 -16.05
N THR A 17 10.14 2.17 -15.81
CA THR A 17 11.27 1.31 -15.45
C THR A 17 11.00 0.58 -14.14
N LEU A 18 10.54 1.31 -13.13
CA LEU A 18 10.17 0.75 -11.83
C LEU A 18 9.01 -0.24 -11.96
N PHE A 19 7.97 0.11 -12.71
CA PHE A 19 6.82 -0.78 -12.92
C PHE A 19 7.21 -2.05 -13.68
N ASN A 20 8.09 -1.94 -14.68
CA ASN A 20 8.61 -3.10 -15.42
C ASN A 20 9.44 -4.03 -14.50
N ALA A 21 10.24 -3.48 -13.60
CA ALA A 21 10.97 -4.28 -12.61
C ALA A 21 9.99 -5.03 -11.67
N LEU A 22 8.96 -4.35 -11.17
CA LEU A 22 7.87 -4.96 -10.38
C LEU A 22 7.17 -6.08 -11.14
N THR A 23 6.81 -5.87 -12.41
CA THR A 23 6.10 -6.87 -13.22
C THR A 23 6.97 -8.07 -13.59
N LYS A 24 8.27 -7.87 -13.81
CA LYS A 24 9.22 -8.98 -14.00
C LYS A 24 9.34 -9.83 -12.73
N THR A 25 9.49 -9.21 -11.58
CA THR A 25 9.48 -9.88 -10.28
C THR A 25 8.17 -10.64 -10.06
N ALA A 26 7.03 -10.04 -10.37
CA ALA A 26 5.72 -10.67 -10.31
C ALA A 26 5.61 -11.89 -11.24
N ALA A 27 6.10 -11.80 -12.47
CA ALA A 27 6.08 -12.90 -13.44
C ALA A 27 6.99 -14.07 -13.01
N ALA A 28 8.18 -13.78 -12.49
CA ALA A 28 9.09 -14.80 -11.94
C ALA A 28 8.47 -15.52 -10.73
N GLN A 29 7.77 -14.80 -9.87
CA GLN A 29 7.05 -15.37 -8.72
C GLN A 29 5.81 -16.17 -9.17
N ALA A 30 5.08 -15.70 -10.21
CA ALA A 30 3.91 -16.37 -10.74
C ALA A 30 4.22 -17.74 -11.37
N ALA A 31 5.40 -17.92 -11.93
CA ALA A 31 5.85 -19.20 -12.47
C ALA A 31 5.89 -20.30 -11.39
N ASN A 32 6.04 -19.92 -10.12
CA ASN A 32 6.08 -20.82 -8.97
C ASN A 32 4.70 -21.06 -8.32
N TYR A 33 3.66 -20.29 -8.72
CA TYR A 33 2.32 -20.37 -8.10
C TYR A 33 1.22 -20.39 -9.17
N PRO A 34 0.42 -21.48 -9.27
CA PRO A 34 -0.73 -21.52 -10.16
C PRO A 34 -1.83 -20.52 -9.74
N PHE A 35 -2.56 -19.98 -10.72
CA PHE A 35 -3.68 -19.02 -10.57
C PHE A 35 -3.35 -17.53 -10.40
N CYS A 36 -2.19 -17.06 -10.87
CA CYS A 36 -1.94 -15.61 -10.98
C CYS A 36 -2.58 -15.07 -12.26
N THR A 37 -3.53 -14.17 -12.12
CA THR A 37 -4.12 -13.43 -13.24
C THR A 37 -3.21 -12.25 -13.59
N ILE A 38 -2.80 -12.12 -14.86
CA ILE A 38 -2.05 -10.96 -15.34
C ILE A 38 -3.06 -9.99 -15.95
N GLU A 39 -3.37 -8.91 -15.24
CA GLU A 39 -4.14 -7.80 -15.78
C GLU A 39 -3.20 -6.80 -16.46
N PRO A 40 -3.59 -6.19 -17.59
CA PRO A 40 -2.80 -5.12 -18.20
C PRO A 40 -2.55 -3.98 -17.20
N ASN A 41 -1.30 -3.50 -17.13
CA ASN A 41 -0.87 -2.43 -16.23
C ASN A 41 -1.01 -2.74 -14.71
N THR A 42 -1.12 -4.01 -14.33
CA THR A 42 -1.14 -4.44 -12.94
C THR A 42 -0.07 -5.49 -12.68
N GLY A 43 0.73 -5.29 -11.64
CA GLY A 43 1.72 -6.25 -11.15
C GLY A 43 1.35 -6.71 -9.74
N GLU A 44 1.08 -8.01 -9.56
CA GLU A 44 0.89 -8.60 -8.24
C GLU A 44 2.22 -9.18 -7.73
N VAL A 45 2.74 -8.63 -6.65
CA VAL A 45 4.01 -9.05 -6.04
C VAL A 45 3.78 -9.65 -4.66
N ALA A 46 4.60 -10.65 -4.32
CA ALA A 46 4.60 -11.21 -2.97
C ALA A 46 5.19 -10.19 -1.98
N VAL A 47 4.58 -10.12 -0.80
CA VAL A 47 5.12 -9.31 0.30
C VAL A 47 6.23 -10.11 0.98
N PRO A 48 7.48 -9.61 1.01
CA PRO A 48 8.58 -10.29 1.67
C PRO A 48 8.34 -10.42 3.18
N ASP A 49 8.33 -11.65 3.69
CA ASP A 49 8.16 -11.92 5.12
C ASP A 49 9.03 -13.11 5.55
N ALA A 50 10.14 -12.80 6.23
CA ALA A 50 11.11 -13.79 6.69
C ALA A 50 10.55 -14.76 7.76
N ARG A 51 9.40 -14.45 8.37
CA ARG A 51 8.75 -15.30 9.37
C ARG A 51 8.25 -16.61 8.75
N MET A 52 7.86 -16.58 7.49
CA MET A 52 7.24 -17.73 6.81
C MET A 52 8.16 -18.94 6.71
N GLN A 53 9.45 -18.72 6.37
CA GLN A 53 10.43 -19.81 6.26
C GLN A 53 10.62 -20.52 7.60
N LYS A 54 10.68 -19.76 8.70
CA LYS A 54 10.82 -20.30 10.04
C LYS A 54 9.60 -21.10 10.48
N LEU A 55 8.41 -20.58 10.20
CA LEU A 55 7.14 -21.27 10.49
C LEU A 55 7.03 -22.57 9.69
N ALA A 56 7.33 -22.53 8.38
CA ALA A 56 7.27 -23.68 7.49
C ALA A 56 8.28 -24.76 7.89
N ALA A 57 9.49 -24.39 8.29
CA ALA A 57 10.52 -25.32 8.74
C ALA A 57 10.07 -26.10 10.00
N ILE A 58 9.43 -25.44 10.96
CA ILE A 58 8.93 -26.08 12.19
C ILE A 58 7.76 -27.01 11.87
N ALA A 59 6.83 -26.58 11.01
CA ALA A 59 5.64 -27.36 10.66
C ALA A 59 5.91 -28.48 9.63
N GLY A 60 7.06 -28.46 8.98
CA GLY A 60 7.38 -29.37 7.86
C GLY A 60 6.47 -29.12 6.66
N SER A 61 6.11 -27.86 6.40
CA SER A 61 5.21 -27.47 5.32
C SER A 61 5.81 -27.74 3.95
N LYS A 62 5.01 -28.30 3.04
CA LYS A 62 5.41 -28.57 1.67
C LYS A 62 5.44 -27.34 0.79
N GLU A 63 4.59 -26.36 1.10
CA GLU A 63 4.44 -25.13 0.33
C GLU A 63 4.46 -23.92 1.25
N ILE A 64 4.99 -22.79 0.75
CA ILE A 64 4.97 -21.48 1.42
C ILE A 64 4.25 -20.52 0.50
N ILE A 65 3.11 -20.00 0.94
CA ILE A 65 2.25 -19.12 0.14
C ILE A 65 2.23 -17.74 0.78
N PRO A 66 3.03 -16.78 0.25
CA PRO A 66 3.05 -15.41 0.75
C PRO A 66 1.76 -14.65 0.43
N THR A 67 1.50 -13.60 1.17
CA THR A 67 0.49 -12.61 0.78
C THR A 67 0.98 -11.76 -0.38
N ARG A 68 0.07 -11.08 -1.06
CA ARG A 68 0.36 -10.26 -2.25
C ARG A 68 -0.24 -8.88 -2.14
N ILE A 69 0.42 -7.93 -2.79
CA ILE A 69 -0.06 -6.57 -3.01
C ILE A 69 0.00 -6.27 -4.52
N SER A 70 -0.98 -5.52 -5.01
CA SER A 70 -1.07 -5.15 -6.42
C SER A 70 -0.55 -3.74 -6.63
N PHE A 71 0.30 -3.55 -7.63
CA PHE A 71 0.71 -2.24 -8.12
C PHE A 71 0.09 -2.00 -9.50
N VAL A 72 -0.52 -0.82 -9.67
CA VAL A 72 -1.19 -0.43 -10.92
C VAL A 72 -0.42 0.73 -11.54
N ASP A 73 0.04 0.58 -12.79
CA ASP A 73 0.65 1.69 -13.53
C ASP A 73 -0.43 2.65 -14.00
N ILE A 74 -0.49 3.82 -13.38
CA ILE A 74 -1.40 4.89 -13.77
C ILE A 74 -0.66 5.83 -14.71
N ALA A 75 -1.17 5.98 -15.93
CA ALA A 75 -0.57 6.84 -16.96
C ALA A 75 -0.29 8.25 -16.42
N GLY A 76 0.90 8.80 -16.77
CA GLY A 76 1.38 10.05 -16.18
C GLY A 76 0.45 11.24 -16.40
N LEU A 77 0.38 12.09 -15.39
CA LEU A 77 -0.33 13.36 -15.41
C LEU A 77 0.54 14.45 -16.06
N VAL A 78 -0.06 15.31 -16.88
CA VAL A 78 0.50 16.59 -17.29
C VAL A 78 -0.34 17.71 -16.70
N ARG A 79 0.26 18.89 -16.50
CA ARG A 79 -0.44 20.08 -16.00
C ARG A 79 -1.72 20.36 -16.79
N GLY A 80 -2.79 20.74 -16.08
CA GLY A 80 -4.10 21.05 -16.67
C GLY A 80 -4.98 19.81 -16.91
N ALA A 81 -4.62 18.66 -16.40
CA ALA A 81 -5.41 17.44 -16.54
C ALA A 81 -6.78 17.53 -15.85
N SER A 82 -6.91 18.30 -14.79
CA SER A 82 -8.20 18.58 -14.13
C SER A 82 -9.18 19.36 -15.02
N LYS A 83 -8.67 20.13 -16.00
CA LYS A 83 -9.46 20.94 -16.94
C LYS A 83 -9.55 20.33 -18.35
N GLY A 84 -8.84 19.23 -18.61
CA GLY A 84 -8.71 18.60 -19.93
C GLY A 84 -9.78 17.53 -20.19
N GLU A 85 -10.27 17.46 -21.44
CA GLU A 85 -11.07 16.35 -21.92
C GLU A 85 -10.16 15.12 -22.20
N GLY A 86 -10.61 13.92 -21.76
CA GLY A 86 -10.01 12.64 -22.16
C GLY A 86 -9.01 12.05 -21.18
N LEU A 87 -7.70 12.20 -21.41
CA LEU A 87 -6.64 11.51 -20.65
C LEU A 87 -6.59 11.89 -19.16
N GLY A 88 -6.85 13.16 -18.82
CA GLY A 88 -6.87 13.62 -17.43
C GLY A 88 -7.99 12.98 -16.62
N ASN A 89 -9.21 12.89 -17.18
CA ASN A 89 -10.33 12.23 -16.51
C ASN A 89 -10.08 10.73 -16.29
N LYS A 90 -9.42 10.06 -17.24
CA LYS A 90 -9.04 8.65 -17.08
C LYS A 90 -8.00 8.46 -15.97
N PHE A 91 -7.02 9.35 -15.88
CA PHE A 91 -6.03 9.37 -14.81
C PHE A 91 -6.70 9.50 -13.43
N LEU A 92 -7.59 10.50 -13.27
CA LEU A 92 -8.31 10.73 -12.02
C LEU A 92 -9.23 9.55 -11.66
N ALA A 93 -9.86 8.91 -12.66
CA ALA A 93 -10.67 7.72 -12.44
C ALA A 93 -9.82 6.55 -11.91
N ASN A 94 -8.65 6.31 -12.50
CA ASN A 94 -7.75 5.23 -12.06
C ASN A 94 -7.24 5.45 -10.63
N ILE A 95 -6.98 6.72 -10.21
CA ILE A 95 -6.59 6.99 -8.81
C ILE A 95 -7.74 6.68 -7.85
N ARG A 96 -9.01 6.87 -8.23
CA ARG A 96 -10.15 6.52 -7.36
C ARG A 96 -10.32 5.02 -7.13
N GLU A 97 -9.72 4.18 -7.97
CA GLU A 97 -9.84 2.72 -7.90
C GLU A 97 -8.72 2.05 -7.09
N VAL A 98 -7.76 2.81 -6.61
CA VAL A 98 -6.65 2.30 -5.79
C VAL A 98 -6.82 2.68 -4.32
N ASP A 99 -6.14 1.92 -3.43
CA ASP A 99 -6.22 2.13 -1.99
C ASP A 99 -5.14 3.11 -1.49
N ALA A 100 -4.02 3.23 -2.21
CA ALA A 100 -2.93 4.15 -1.93
C ALA A 100 -2.23 4.64 -3.21
N VAL A 101 -1.54 5.76 -3.12
CA VAL A 101 -0.76 6.35 -4.21
C VAL A 101 0.72 6.21 -3.93
N VAL A 102 1.46 5.63 -4.88
CA VAL A 102 2.92 5.57 -4.92
C VAL A 102 3.41 6.63 -5.90
N HIS A 103 3.93 7.72 -5.38
CA HIS A 103 4.33 8.88 -6.17
C HIS A 103 5.83 8.85 -6.46
N VAL A 104 6.20 8.50 -7.71
CA VAL A 104 7.58 8.43 -8.17
C VAL A 104 8.09 9.82 -8.55
N LEU A 105 9.20 10.22 -7.94
CA LEU A 105 9.84 11.51 -8.12
C LEU A 105 11.26 11.32 -8.67
N ARG A 106 11.63 12.15 -9.64
CA ARG A 106 12.99 12.16 -10.20
C ARG A 106 13.95 12.88 -9.26
N CYS A 107 14.89 12.13 -8.70
CA CYS A 107 15.96 12.63 -7.83
C CYS A 107 17.35 12.34 -8.39
N PHE A 108 17.50 12.24 -9.72
CA PHE A 108 18.75 12.01 -10.43
C PHE A 108 18.94 13.01 -11.56
N GLU A 109 20.18 13.34 -11.86
CA GLU A 109 20.56 14.12 -13.02
C GLU A 109 20.94 13.18 -14.16
N ASP A 110 20.49 13.48 -15.38
CA ASP A 110 20.81 12.74 -16.59
C ASP A 110 20.55 13.67 -17.79
N ASP A 111 21.61 14.03 -18.51
CA ASP A 111 21.56 14.97 -19.63
C ASP A 111 20.83 14.39 -20.84
N ASP A 112 20.77 13.05 -20.95
CA ASP A 112 20.10 12.35 -22.06
C ASP A 112 18.58 12.24 -21.83
N ILE A 113 18.12 12.46 -20.61
CA ILE A 113 16.71 12.38 -20.23
C ILE A 113 16.13 13.77 -19.97
N THR A 114 15.36 14.31 -20.90
CA THR A 114 14.74 15.61 -20.75
C THR A 114 13.69 15.60 -19.64
N HIS A 115 13.81 16.55 -18.68
CA HIS A 115 12.76 16.80 -17.70
C HIS A 115 11.65 17.68 -18.30
N VAL A 116 10.38 17.36 -18.00
CA VAL A 116 9.22 18.10 -18.56
C VAL A 116 9.24 19.58 -18.20
N GLU A 117 9.72 19.92 -17.00
CA GLU A 117 9.81 21.29 -16.49
C GLU A 117 11.19 21.92 -16.74
N GLY A 118 12.09 21.25 -17.47
CA GLY A 118 13.44 21.74 -17.77
C GLY A 118 14.40 21.83 -16.59
N ARG A 119 13.99 21.36 -15.40
CA ARG A 119 14.80 21.35 -14.18
C ARG A 119 14.38 20.20 -13.26
N ILE A 120 15.29 19.68 -12.47
CA ILE A 120 14.99 18.67 -11.44
C ILE A 120 14.55 19.40 -10.17
N ASN A 121 13.30 19.19 -9.79
CA ASN A 121 12.70 19.75 -8.58
C ASN A 121 11.63 18.78 -8.05
N PRO A 122 12.02 17.70 -7.38
CA PRO A 122 11.07 16.64 -6.96
C PRO A 122 9.96 17.15 -6.04
N VAL A 123 10.23 18.13 -5.19
CA VAL A 123 9.20 18.76 -4.35
C VAL A 123 8.18 19.54 -5.18
N GLY A 124 8.65 20.32 -6.17
CA GLY A 124 7.76 21.02 -7.09
C GLY A 124 6.97 20.09 -8.00
N ASP A 125 7.56 18.94 -8.38
CA ASP A 125 6.88 17.90 -9.15
C ASP A 125 5.77 17.23 -8.33
N ALA A 126 6.04 16.97 -7.05
CA ALA A 126 5.04 16.47 -6.11
C ALA A 126 3.87 17.45 -5.95
N ASP A 127 4.18 18.73 -5.74
CA ASP A 127 3.20 19.81 -5.62
C ASP A 127 2.32 19.95 -6.88
N THR A 128 2.90 19.75 -8.06
CA THR A 128 2.16 19.82 -9.32
C THR A 128 1.06 18.79 -9.40
N ILE A 129 1.36 17.52 -9.10
CA ILE A 129 0.36 16.44 -9.10
C ILE A 129 -0.65 16.63 -7.97
N GLU A 130 -0.19 16.96 -6.76
CA GLU A 130 -1.07 17.18 -5.61
C GLU A 130 -2.08 18.29 -5.87
N THR A 131 -1.64 19.40 -6.50
CA THR A 131 -2.50 20.53 -6.86
C THR A 131 -3.61 20.12 -7.84
N GLU A 132 -3.29 19.33 -8.88
CA GLU A 132 -4.28 18.83 -9.83
C GLU A 132 -5.32 17.91 -9.15
N LEU A 133 -4.89 17.09 -8.20
CA LEU A 133 -5.80 16.24 -7.43
C LEU A 133 -6.70 17.07 -6.51
N MET A 134 -6.15 18.07 -5.83
CA MET A 134 -6.90 18.98 -4.97
C MET A 134 -7.95 19.78 -5.76
N LEU A 135 -7.60 20.26 -6.94
CA LEU A 135 -8.53 21.00 -7.80
C LEU A 135 -9.70 20.11 -8.26
N ALA A 136 -9.42 18.86 -8.63
CA ALA A 136 -10.46 17.90 -9.01
C ALA A 136 -11.39 17.54 -7.85
N ASP A 137 -10.85 17.39 -6.64
CA ASP A 137 -11.64 17.15 -5.44
C ASP A 137 -12.49 18.35 -5.08
N LEU A 138 -11.93 19.57 -5.15
CA LEU A 138 -12.63 20.81 -4.86
C LEU A 138 -13.83 20.97 -5.80
N GLU A 139 -13.64 20.81 -7.10
CA GLU A 139 -14.72 20.90 -8.10
C GLU A 139 -15.83 19.86 -7.83
N SER A 140 -15.45 18.66 -7.47
CA SER A 140 -16.41 17.58 -7.12
C SER A 140 -17.21 17.93 -5.87
N LEU A 141 -16.53 18.43 -4.82
CA LEU A 141 -17.16 18.75 -3.53
C LEU A 141 -18.05 20.00 -3.61
N GLU A 142 -17.66 21.05 -4.31
CA GLU A 142 -18.47 22.25 -4.46
C GLU A 142 -19.83 21.96 -5.09
N ARG A 143 -19.88 21.06 -6.07
CA ARG A 143 -21.16 20.61 -6.65
C ARG A 143 -22.01 19.81 -5.66
N ARG A 144 -21.39 18.97 -4.83
CA ARG A 144 -22.08 18.08 -3.86
C ARG A 144 -22.54 18.84 -2.62
N VAL A 145 -21.74 19.76 -2.09
CA VAL A 145 -22.03 20.48 -0.84
C VAL A 145 -23.30 21.29 -0.92
N GLU A 146 -23.61 21.90 -2.07
CA GLU A 146 -24.84 22.66 -2.28
C GLU A 146 -26.11 21.80 -2.14
N GLN A 147 -26.05 20.58 -2.67
CA GLN A 147 -27.16 19.63 -2.54
C GLN A 147 -27.29 19.10 -1.10
N THR A 148 -26.16 18.78 -0.47
CA THR A 148 -26.11 18.33 0.92
C THR A 148 -26.63 19.41 1.87
N ARG A 149 -26.27 20.68 1.65
CA ARG A 149 -26.75 21.85 2.42
C ARG A 149 -28.29 21.98 2.35
N LYS A 150 -28.88 21.80 1.16
CA LYS A 150 -30.35 21.85 0.98
C LYS A 150 -31.05 20.71 1.74
N ARG A 151 -30.49 19.51 1.71
CA ARG A 151 -31.02 18.34 2.44
C ARG A 151 -30.86 18.51 3.96
N ALA A 152 -29.72 19.01 4.41
CA ALA A 152 -29.47 19.31 5.82
C ALA A 152 -30.47 20.34 6.36
N ALA A 153 -30.81 21.37 5.59
CA ALA A 153 -31.87 22.34 5.94
C ALA A 153 -33.24 21.69 6.12
N SER A 154 -33.50 20.57 5.44
CA SER A 154 -34.70 19.74 5.59
C SER A 154 -34.59 18.72 6.73
N LYS A 155 -33.56 18.82 7.61
CA LYS A 155 -33.28 17.94 8.76
C LYS A 155 -32.97 16.50 8.40
N ASP A 156 -32.44 16.23 7.18
CA ASP A 156 -31.91 14.94 6.79
C ASP A 156 -30.68 14.61 7.64
N LYS A 157 -30.72 13.50 8.39
CA LYS A 157 -29.71 13.14 9.40
C LYS A 157 -28.33 12.89 8.77
N ASP A 158 -28.29 12.21 7.64
CA ASP A 158 -27.04 11.87 6.97
C ASP A 158 -26.38 13.14 6.41
N SER A 159 -27.18 14.03 5.80
CA SER A 159 -26.67 15.31 5.31
C SER A 159 -26.20 16.24 6.44
N LEU A 160 -26.85 16.21 7.60
CA LEU A 160 -26.42 16.96 8.78
C LEU A 160 -25.06 16.48 9.31
N ALA A 161 -24.78 15.18 9.24
CA ALA A 161 -23.49 14.61 9.63
C ALA A 161 -22.41 14.87 8.58
N GLN A 162 -22.74 14.76 7.28
CA GLN A 162 -21.79 14.95 6.19
C GLN A 162 -21.35 16.38 5.95
N LEU A 163 -22.25 17.34 6.13
CA LEU A 163 -22.00 18.74 5.78
C LEU A 163 -20.76 19.35 6.48
N PRO A 164 -20.58 19.20 7.81
CA PRO A 164 -19.40 19.73 8.49
C PRO A 164 -18.08 19.15 7.96
N VAL A 165 -18.06 17.84 7.67
CA VAL A 165 -16.89 17.16 7.11
C VAL A 165 -16.56 17.70 5.72
N MET A 166 -17.56 17.85 4.85
CA MET A 166 -17.37 18.41 3.51
C MET A 166 -16.85 19.86 3.55
N GLU A 167 -17.40 20.69 4.43
CA GLU A 167 -16.96 22.08 4.59
C GLU A 167 -15.54 22.17 5.15
N ALA A 168 -15.16 21.28 6.08
CA ALA A 168 -13.80 21.20 6.59
C ALA A 168 -12.80 20.80 5.48
N VAL A 169 -13.17 19.84 4.63
CA VAL A 169 -12.35 19.45 3.47
C VAL A 169 -12.21 20.61 2.48
N ILE A 170 -13.29 21.26 2.08
CA ILE A 170 -13.26 22.40 1.16
C ILE A 170 -12.34 23.51 1.69
N LYS A 171 -12.43 23.81 2.99
CA LYS A 171 -11.54 24.79 3.63
C LYS A 171 -10.08 24.37 3.49
N LEU A 172 -9.76 23.12 3.79
CA LEU A 172 -8.40 22.60 3.75
C LEU A 172 -7.83 22.64 2.31
N LEU A 173 -8.61 22.20 1.32
CA LEU A 173 -8.23 22.22 -0.10
C LEU A 173 -7.97 23.64 -0.59
N ASN A 174 -8.78 24.63 -0.17
CA ASN A 174 -8.56 26.05 -0.48
C ASN A 174 -7.30 26.62 0.19
N GLU A 175 -6.81 26.00 1.28
CA GLU A 175 -5.52 26.32 1.88
C GLU A 175 -4.34 25.63 1.17
N GLY A 176 -4.58 24.88 0.08
CA GLY A 176 -3.56 24.11 -0.62
C GLY A 176 -3.07 22.88 0.15
N LYS A 177 -3.96 22.26 0.95
CA LYS A 177 -3.64 21.09 1.76
C LYS A 177 -4.55 19.91 1.41
N PRO A 178 -4.01 18.68 1.29
CA PRO A 178 -4.77 17.50 0.90
C PRO A 178 -5.72 17.02 2.00
N ALA A 179 -6.85 16.41 1.60
CA ALA A 179 -7.91 15.94 2.50
C ALA A 179 -7.43 14.92 3.53
N ARG A 180 -6.42 14.10 3.21
CA ARG A 180 -5.85 13.09 4.13
C ARG A 180 -5.32 13.67 5.44
N LEU A 181 -4.95 14.94 5.48
CA LEU A 181 -4.48 15.58 6.71
C LEU A 181 -5.56 15.68 7.79
N LEU A 182 -6.85 15.65 7.40
CA LEU A 182 -7.96 15.63 8.35
C LEU A 182 -8.08 14.30 9.11
N LEU A 183 -7.58 13.19 8.57
CA LEU A 183 -7.68 11.87 9.21
C LEU A 183 -7.13 11.82 10.64
N LYS A 184 -6.18 12.72 10.98
CA LYS A 184 -5.58 12.83 12.30
C LYS A 184 -6.43 13.58 13.33
N THR A 185 -7.45 14.30 12.87
CA THR A 185 -8.23 15.23 13.70
C THR A 185 -9.72 14.88 13.77
N LEU A 186 -10.21 14.05 12.87
CA LEU A 186 -11.60 13.63 12.80
C LEU A 186 -11.91 12.48 13.77
N ALA A 187 -13.15 12.46 14.27
CA ALA A 187 -13.69 11.34 15.02
C ALA A 187 -13.91 10.11 14.11
N PRO A 188 -14.00 8.87 14.66
CA PRO A 188 -14.16 7.66 13.85
C PRO A 188 -15.34 7.71 12.87
N GLU A 189 -16.48 8.25 13.26
CA GLU A 189 -17.66 8.39 12.43
C GLU A 189 -17.42 9.39 11.28
N GLU A 190 -16.69 10.48 11.53
CA GLU A 190 -16.33 11.48 10.53
C GLU A 190 -15.30 10.94 9.53
N ILE A 191 -14.39 10.06 9.98
CA ILE A 191 -13.44 9.35 9.10
C ILE A 191 -14.21 8.48 8.11
N GLU A 192 -15.22 7.76 8.54
CA GLU A 192 -16.06 6.95 7.65
C GLU A 192 -16.83 7.82 6.64
N ILE A 193 -17.30 9.00 7.06
CA ILE A 193 -17.89 9.98 6.14
C ILE A 193 -16.85 10.46 5.12
N LEU A 194 -15.64 10.83 5.56
CA LEU A 194 -14.55 11.27 4.67
C LEU A 194 -14.20 10.19 3.63
N LYS A 195 -14.07 8.94 4.04
CA LYS A 195 -13.86 7.80 3.13
C LYS A 195 -14.99 7.68 2.11
N GLY A 196 -16.25 7.82 2.56
CA GLY A 196 -17.44 7.79 1.71
C GLY A 196 -17.52 8.92 0.68
N LEU A 197 -16.76 10.01 0.87
CA LEU A 197 -16.64 11.07 -0.13
C LEU A 197 -15.84 10.66 -1.36
N ASN A 198 -15.00 9.63 -1.25
CA ASN A 198 -14.16 9.08 -2.32
C ASN A 198 -13.29 10.15 -3.01
N LEU A 199 -12.55 10.89 -2.21
CA LEU A 199 -11.69 11.97 -2.66
C LEU A 199 -10.30 11.44 -3.05
N LEU A 200 -9.72 12.00 -4.11
CA LEU A 200 -8.40 11.67 -4.60
C LEU A 200 -7.30 11.97 -3.57
N THR A 201 -7.42 13.12 -2.90
CA THR A 201 -6.45 13.58 -1.91
C THR A 201 -6.67 12.97 -0.51
N SER A 202 -7.68 12.09 -0.34
CA SER A 202 -7.85 11.31 0.89
C SER A 202 -7.02 10.04 0.90
N HIS A 203 -6.51 9.58 -0.26
CA HIS A 203 -5.64 8.42 -0.32
C HIS A 203 -4.32 8.66 0.41
N PRO A 204 -3.81 7.67 1.14
CA PRO A 204 -2.45 7.70 1.67
C PRO A 204 -1.43 7.74 0.52
N VAL A 205 -0.31 8.45 0.74
CA VAL A 205 0.74 8.66 -0.28
C VAL A 205 2.07 8.16 0.24
N LEU A 206 2.78 7.41 -0.61
CA LEU A 206 4.18 7.02 -0.44
C LEU A 206 5.00 7.70 -1.54
N TYR A 207 5.98 8.51 -1.16
CA TYR A 207 6.91 9.11 -2.11
C TYR A 207 8.06 8.16 -2.42
N VAL A 208 8.37 7.99 -3.70
CA VAL A 208 9.48 7.17 -4.18
C VAL A 208 10.50 8.07 -4.86
N CYS A 209 11.63 8.28 -4.21
CA CYS A 209 12.75 9.03 -4.76
C CYS A 209 13.56 8.12 -5.67
N ASN A 210 13.39 8.26 -6.99
CA ASN A 210 14.22 7.55 -7.96
C ASN A 210 15.54 8.30 -8.15
N VAL A 211 16.65 7.64 -7.77
CA VAL A 211 18.01 8.19 -7.78
C VAL A 211 18.91 7.47 -8.79
N ALA A 212 20.06 8.05 -9.10
CA ALA A 212 21.14 7.36 -9.79
C ALA A 212 21.71 6.21 -8.93
N GLU A 213 22.37 5.24 -9.54
CA GLU A 213 22.94 4.08 -8.86
C GLU A 213 23.91 4.47 -7.73
N ALA A 214 24.74 5.48 -7.94
CA ALA A 214 25.68 5.98 -6.96
C ALA A 214 25.03 6.51 -5.67
N ASP A 215 23.77 6.97 -5.75
CA ASP A 215 23.04 7.55 -4.63
C ASP A 215 22.07 6.54 -3.98
N ALA A 216 22.02 5.30 -4.45
CA ALA A 216 21.00 4.33 -4.03
C ALA A 216 21.10 3.95 -2.54
N SER A 217 22.32 3.94 -1.96
CA SER A 217 22.55 3.59 -0.57
C SER A 217 22.44 4.78 0.38
N THR A 218 22.82 5.99 -0.05
CA THR A 218 22.94 7.18 0.81
C THR A 218 21.90 8.25 0.55
N GLY A 219 21.24 8.21 -0.62
CA GLY A 219 20.44 9.32 -1.12
C GLY A 219 21.28 10.55 -1.49
N ASN A 220 20.64 11.65 -1.79
CA ASN A 220 21.23 12.93 -2.16
C ASN A 220 20.41 14.11 -1.59
N GLU A 221 20.74 15.35 -1.97
CA GLU A 221 20.04 16.55 -1.49
C GLU A 221 18.56 16.56 -1.91
N HIS A 222 18.21 16.03 -3.08
CA HIS A 222 16.84 15.91 -3.53
C HIS A 222 16.03 14.94 -2.64
N THR A 223 16.62 13.79 -2.28
CA THR A 223 15.96 12.84 -1.40
C THR A 223 15.73 13.38 0.01
N LYS A 224 16.66 14.19 0.53
CA LYS A 224 16.52 14.87 1.82
C LYS A 224 15.35 15.88 1.78
N ALA A 225 15.25 16.67 0.72
CA ALA A 225 14.16 17.63 0.53
C ALA A 225 12.79 16.93 0.47
N VAL A 226 12.70 15.82 -0.26
CA VAL A 226 11.47 15.01 -0.33
C VAL A 226 11.14 14.38 1.03
N ALA A 227 12.12 13.87 1.77
CA ALA A 227 11.92 13.29 3.09
C ALA A 227 11.35 14.31 4.09
N GLU A 228 11.85 15.55 4.06
CA GLU A 228 11.34 16.63 4.90
C GLU A 228 9.90 17.02 4.52
N MET A 229 9.60 17.12 3.23
CA MET A 229 8.25 17.36 2.73
C MET A 229 7.30 16.22 3.16
N ALA A 230 7.69 14.96 2.97
CA ALA A 230 6.90 13.81 3.34
C ALA A 230 6.58 13.81 4.85
N LYS A 231 7.59 14.09 5.70
CA LYS A 231 7.41 14.20 7.14
C LYS A 231 6.40 15.26 7.54
N GLN A 232 6.42 16.44 6.91
CA GLN A 232 5.47 17.52 7.16
C GLN A 232 4.03 17.11 6.80
N GLN A 233 3.88 16.30 5.75
CA GLN A 233 2.59 15.75 5.33
C GLN A 233 2.18 14.48 6.08
N GLY A 234 3.04 13.95 6.96
CA GLY A 234 2.82 12.67 7.64
C GLY A 234 2.79 11.49 6.69
N ALA A 235 3.52 11.61 5.58
CA ALA A 235 3.76 10.56 4.60
C ALA A 235 5.16 9.96 4.79
N GLU A 236 5.40 8.82 4.14
CA GLU A 236 6.71 8.17 4.09
C GLU A 236 7.38 8.42 2.74
N CYS A 237 8.73 8.25 2.69
CA CYS A 237 9.45 8.21 1.45
C CYS A 237 10.46 7.05 1.42
N VAL A 238 10.68 6.50 0.22
CA VAL A 238 11.62 5.41 -0.04
C VAL A 238 12.57 5.86 -1.14
N VAL A 239 13.87 5.61 -0.96
CA VAL A 239 14.90 5.87 -1.97
C VAL A 239 15.13 4.60 -2.77
N ILE A 240 15.03 4.67 -4.10
CA ILE A 240 15.19 3.54 -5.02
C ILE A 240 15.99 3.99 -6.24
N SER A 241 16.83 3.13 -6.78
CA SER A 241 17.33 3.29 -8.16
C SER A 241 16.57 2.33 -9.08
N ALA A 242 15.73 2.86 -9.93
CA ALA A 242 14.97 2.04 -10.88
C ALA A 242 15.87 1.28 -11.87
N ALA A 243 17.08 1.77 -12.12
CA ALA A 243 18.10 1.07 -12.91
C ALA A 243 18.56 -0.20 -12.18
N ILE A 244 19.00 -0.09 -10.93
CA ILE A 244 19.39 -1.24 -10.10
C ILE A 244 18.25 -2.25 -10.02
N GLU A 245 17.02 -1.82 -9.76
CA GLU A 245 15.87 -2.73 -9.64
C GLU A 245 15.61 -3.49 -10.96
N SER A 246 15.82 -2.81 -12.10
CA SER A 246 15.67 -3.44 -13.42
C SER A 246 16.73 -4.51 -13.69
N GLU A 247 17.93 -4.37 -13.15
CA GLU A 247 19.00 -5.37 -13.22
C GLU A 247 18.73 -6.54 -12.26
N VAL A 248 18.47 -6.22 -10.99
CA VAL A 248 18.15 -7.20 -9.94
C VAL A 248 17.00 -8.12 -10.34
N ALA A 249 15.95 -7.57 -10.98
CA ALA A 249 14.81 -8.35 -11.45
C ALA A 249 15.14 -9.37 -12.57
N GLN A 250 16.36 -9.36 -13.11
CA GLN A 250 16.82 -10.28 -14.15
C GLN A 250 17.81 -11.33 -13.62
N LEU A 251 18.31 -11.15 -12.41
CA LEU A 251 19.30 -12.02 -11.79
C LEU A 251 18.67 -13.16 -11.01
N PRO A 252 19.31 -14.35 -10.95
CA PRO A 252 18.99 -15.37 -9.96
C PRO A 252 19.16 -14.83 -8.53
N GLU A 253 18.44 -15.40 -7.56
CA GLU A 253 18.42 -14.90 -6.18
C GLU A 253 19.82 -14.76 -5.54
N GLU A 254 20.71 -15.74 -5.75
CA GLU A 254 22.08 -15.72 -5.21
C GLU A 254 22.90 -14.56 -5.82
N GLU A 255 22.86 -14.41 -7.15
CA GLU A 255 23.57 -13.35 -7.86
C GLU A 255 23.01 -11.96 -7.52
N SER A 256 21.70 -11.87 -7.30
CA SER A 256 21.03 -10.65 -6.86
C SER A 256 21.56 -10.18 -5.49
N LYS A 257 21.72 -11.10 -4.54
CA LYS A 257 22.26 -10.79 -3.21
C LYS A 257 23.72 -10.31 -3.29
N GLU A 258 24.54 -10.95 -4.10
CA GLU A 258 25.95 -10.54 -4.31
C GLU A 258 26.01 -9.15 -4.97
N PHE A 259 25.19 -8.90 -5.98
CA PHE A 259 25.12 -7.62 -6.69
C PHE A 259 24.71 -6.48 -5.75
N LEU A 260 23.64 -6.65 -4.97
CA LEU A 260 23.19 -5.66 -3.98
C LEU A 260 24.27 -5.40 -2.92
N SER A 261 24.90 -6.45 -2.41
CA SER A 261 25.99 -6.32 -1.42
C SER A 261 27.19 -5.53 -1.97
N ALA A 262 27.55 -5.75 -3.24
CA ALA A 262 28.63 -5.00 -3.90
C ALA A 262 28.32 -3.50 -4.03
N LEU A 263 27.03 -3.14 -4.09
CA LEU A 263 26.55 -1.74 -4.10
C LEU A 263 26.31 -1.16 -2.69
N GLY A 264 26.61 -1.93 -1.64
CA GLY A 264 26.36 -1.50 -0.26
C GLY A 264 24.88 -1.48 0.13
N LEU A 265 24.06 -2.25 -0.57
CA LEU A 265 22.63 -2.39 -0.30
C LEU A 265 22.36 -3.73 0.42
N GLU A 266 21.60 -3.68 1.51
CA GLU A 266 21.22 -4.88 2.28
C GLU A 266 20.10 -5.66 1.61
N GLU A 267 19.27 -4.97 0.81
CA GLU A 267 18.09 -5.54 0.15
C GLU A 267 17.68 -4.72 -1.08
N ALA A 268 16.85 -5.30 -1.93
CA ALA A 268 16.29 -4.61 -3.08
C ALA A 268 15.38 -3.43 -2.66
N GLY A 269 15.42 -2.34 -3.41
CA GLY A 269 14.55 -1.19 -3.17
C GLY A 269 13.08 -1.54 -3.40
N LEU A 270 12.77 -2.49 -4.29
CA LEU A 270 11.42 -3.03 -4.47
C LEU A 270 10.89 -3.69 -3.21
N ASP A 271 11.69 -4.44 -2.46
CA ASP A 271 11.26 -5.06 -1.21
C ASP A 271 10.90 -4.00 -0.16
N ARG A 272 11.70 -2.91 -0.10
CA ARG A 272 11.39 -1.74 0.74
C ARG A 272 10.10 -1.06 0.31
N LEU A 273 9.90 -0.87 -0.99
CA LEU A 273 8.68 -0.28 -1.56
C LEU A 273 7.45 -1.13 -1.22
N ILE A 274 7.53 -2.44 -1.39
CA ILE A 274 6.43 -3.37 -1.11
C ILE A 274 6.05 -3.30 0.37
N ARG A 275 7.04 -3.33 1.27
CA ARG A 275 6.80 -3.21 2.72
C ARG A 275 6.24 -1.84 3.11
N ALA A 276 6.78 -0.75 2.54
CA ALA A 276 6.28 0.59 2.79
C ALA A 276 4.82 0.73 2.32
N GLY A 277 4.47 0.20 1.14
CA GLY A 277 3.09 0.16 0.66
C GLY A 277 2.15 -0.64 1.57
N TYR A 278 2.63 -1.75 2.12
CA TYR A 278 1.92 -2.57 3.07
C TYR A 278 1.64 -1.81 4.38
N HIS A 279 2.66 -1.14 4.92
CA HIS A 279 2.55 -0.27 6.09
C HIS A 279 1.62 0.93 5.86
N LEU A 280 1.74 1.57 4.69
CA LEU A 280 0.93 2.73 4.31
C LEU A 280 -0.57 2.45 4.38
N LEU A 281 -0.96 1.22 4.04
CA LEU A 281 -2.34 0.74 4.07
C LEU A 281 -2.76 0.18 5.44
N ASP A 282 -1.90 0.32 6.46
CA ASP A 282 -2.09 -0.23 7.80
C ASP A 282 -2.44 -1.73 7.80
N LEU A 283 -1.76 -2.47 6.91
CA LEU A 283 -1.94 -3.91 6.75
C LEU A 283 -1.08 -4.66 7.76
N ILE A 284 -1.62 -5.78 8.21
CA ILE A 284 -0.93 -6.77 9.04
C ILE A 284 -1.11 -8.16 8.45
N THR A 285 -0.21 -9.06 8.86
CA THR A 285 -0.22 -10.45 8.41
C THR A 285 -0.48 -11.39 9.58
N TYR A 286 -1.41 -12.30 9.41
CA TYR A 286 -1.52 -13.50 10.24
C TYR A 286 -1.24 -14.75 9.40
N PHE A 287 -0.95 -15.87 10.04
CA PHE A 287 -0.54 -17.10 9.38
C PHE A 287 -1.49 -18.25 9.71
N THR A 288 -1.70 -19.11 8.70
CA THR A 288 -2.18 -20.48 8.90
C THR A 288 -1.03 -21.42 8.60
N VAL A 289 -0.74 -22.35 9.51
CA VAL A 289 0.45 -23.20 9.46
C VAL A 289 0.05 -24.65 9.60
N GLY A 290 0.52 -25.49 8.68
CA GLY A 290 0.28 -26.93 8.70
C GLY A 290 1.24 -27.70 7.79
N PRO A 291 1.22 -29.06 7.84
CA PRO A 291 2.12 -29.88 7.03
C PRO A 291 1.95 -29.73 5.51
N LYS A 292 0.75 -29.31 5.05
CA LYS A 292 0.48 -29.07 3.65
C LYS A 292 1.08 -27.75 3.21
N GLU A 293 0.74 -26.69 3.92
CA GLU A 293 1.16 -25.32 3.58
C GLU A 293 1.34 -24.44 4.82
N THR A 294 2.25 -23.49 4.72
CA THR A 294 2.30 -22.27 5.53
C THR A 294 1.85 -21.12 4.66
N ARG A 295 0.77 -20.42 5.07
CA ARG A 295 0.18 -19.35 4.28
C ARG A 295 0.02 -18.09 5.09
N ALA A 296 0.40 -16.96 4.48
CA ALA A 296 0.20 -15.62 5.00
C ALA A 296 -1.14 -15.04 4.49
N TRP A 297 -1.82 -14.31 5.36
CA TRP A 297 -3.10 -13.67 5.09
C TRP A 297 -3.05 -12.20 5.47
N THR A 298 -3.50 -11.33 4.58
CA THR A 298 -3.52 -9.88 4.79
C THR A 298 -4.85 -9.42 5.35
N ILE A 299 -4.79 -8.62 6.39
CA ILE A 299 -5.93 -7.91 6.96
C ILE A 299 -5.51 -6.49 7.35
N VAL A 300 -6.48 -5.58 7.48
CA VAL A 300 -6.24 -4.25 8.04
C VAL A 300 -6.09 -4.38 9.56
N ARG A 301 -5.17 -3.63 10.16
CA ARG A 301 -5.01 -3.57 11.61
C ARG A 301 -6.34 -3.24 12.29
N GLY A 302 -6.63 -3.89 13.40
CA GLY A 302 -7.91 -3.74 14.11
C GLY A 302 -9.00 -4.72 13.65
N THR A 303 -8.73 -5.56 12.63
CA THR A 303 -9.68 -6.59 12.16
C THR A 303 -9.91 -7.63 13.24
N LYS A 304 -11.20 -7.94 13.52
CA LYS A 304 -11.60 -8.98 14.46
C LYS A 304 -11.54 -10.37 13.84
N ALA A 305 -11.40 -11.40 14.69
CA ALA A 305 -11.21 -12.78 14.29
C ALA A 305 -12.27 -13.33 13.29
N PRO A 306 -13.57 -13.05 13.39
CA PRO A 306 -14.53 -13.51 12.38
C PRO A 306 -14.26 -12.93 10.99
N ALA A 307 -14.00 -11.61 10.88
CA ALA A 307 -13.68 -10.97 9.62
C ALA A 307 -12.34 -11.45 9.05
N ALA A 308 -11.34 -11.70 9.92
CA ALA A 308 -10.08 -12.33 9.49
C ALA A 308 -10.32 -13.75 8.92
N ALA A 309 -11.17 -14.56 9.55
CA ALA A 309 -11.56 -15.86 9.01
C ALA A 309 -12.28 -15.73 7.65
N GLY A 310 -13.04 -14.65 7.47
CA GLY A 310 -13.72 -14.31 6.21
C GLY A 310 -12.78 -14.09 5.02
N VAL A 311 -11.56 -13.64 5.28
CA VAL A 311 -10.52 -13.48 4.24
C VAL A 311 -10.11 -14.83 3.65
N ILE A 312 -10.16 -15.90 4.44
CA ILE A 312 -9.92 -17.27 3.97
C ILE A 312 -11.10 -17.75 3.14
N HIS A 313 -12.31 -17.67 3.69
CA HIS A 313 -13.56 -18.03 3.03
C HIS A 313 -14.75 -17.42 3.76
N THR A 314 -15.77 -16.99 3.02
CA THR A 314 -17.00 -16.37 3.60
C THR A 314 -17.73 -17.29 4.58
N ASP A 315 -17.68 -18.62 4.37
CA ASP A 315 -18.30 -19.58 5.28
C ASP A 315 -17.57 -19.64 6.63
N PHE A 316 -16.26 -19.35 6.67
CA PHE A 316 -15.49 -19.29 7.92
C PHE A 316 -15.94 -18.12 8.79
N GLU A 317 -16.27 -16.98 8.17
CA GLU A 317 -16.84 -15.82 8.87
C GLU A 317 -18.24 -16.14 9.41
N ARG A 318 -19.11 -16.65 8.55
CA ARG A 318 -20.52 -16.97 8.89
C ARG A 318 -20.63 -18.02 9.97
N GLY A 319 -19.82 -19.08 9.86
CA GLY A 319 -19.80 -20.21 10.80
C GLY A 319 -18.82 -20.06 11.95
N PHE A 320 -18.19 -18.87 12.14
CA PHE A 320 -17.14 -18.66 13.12
C PHE A 320 -17.56 -19.10 14.54
N ILE A 321 -16.75 -19.96 15.13
CA ILE A 321 -16.90 -20.44 16.51
C ILE A 321 -15.83 -19.80 17.42
N ARG A 322 -14.56 -20.03 17.07
CA ARG A 322 -13.39 -19.51 17.80
C ARG A 322 -12.13 -19.56 16.93
N ALA A 323 -11.13 -18.78 17.35
CA ALA A 323 -9.79 -18.79 16.79
C ALA A 323 -8.81 -19.32 17.84
N PHE A 324 -8.16 -20.45 17.55
CA PHE A 324 -7.03 -20.89 18.37
C PHE A 324 -5.80 -20.16 17.87
N THR A 325 -5.21 -19.33 18.72
CA THR A 325 -4.18 -18.34 18.36
C THR A 325 -2.91 -18.56 19.17
N ILE A 326 -1.76 -18.51 18.51
CA ILE A 326 -0.42 -18.51 19.09
C ILE A 326 0.35 -17.36 18.45
N GLY A 327 1.00 -16.50 19.25
CA GLY A 327 1.87 -15.45 18.71
C GLY A 327 3.10 -16.06 18.01
N TYR A 328 3.61 -15.41 16.97
CA TYR A 328 4.75 -15.88 16.19
C TYR A 328 5.95 -16.27 17.07
N ASP A 329 6.38 -15.40 17.99
CA ASP A 329 7.53 -15.67 18.85
C ASP A 329 7.32 -16.88 19.74
N ASP A 330 6.13 -17.05 20.32
CA ASP A 330 5.79 -18.23 21.09
C ASP A 330 5.78 -19.50 20.23
N TYR A 331 5.26 -19.42 18.98
CA TYR A 331 5.29 -20.55 18.06
C TYR A 331 6.72 -20.99 17.73
N ILE A 332 7.64 -20.06 17.50
CA ILE A 332 9.05 -20.34 17.24
C ILE A 332 9.76 -20.88 18.48
N ASN A 333 9.61 -20.20 19.63
CA ASN A 333 10.32 -20.54 20.86
C ASN A 333 9.93 -21.93 21.39
N PHE A 334 8.67 -22.31 21.26
CA PHE A 334 8.15 -23.60 21.70
C PHE A 334 8.07 -24.65 20.57
N LYS A 335 8.73 -24.39 19.43
CA LYS A 335 8.86 -25.33 18.30
C LYS A 335 7.52 -25.86 17.75
N GLY A 336 6.55 -24.97 17.63
CA GLY A 336 5.27 -25.24 16.99
C GLY A 336 4.08 -25.32 17.93
N GLU A 337 2.94 -25.74 17.38
CA GLU A 337 1.64 -25.72 18.07
C GLU A 337 1.61 -26.57 19.33
N VAL A 338 2.21 -27.78 19.27
CA VAL A 338 2.19 -28.72 20.41
C VAL A 338 2.95 -28.14 21.60
N GLY A 339 4.20 -27.72 21.41
CA GLY A 339 5.00 -27.15 22.47
C GLY A 339 4.43 -25.85 23.04
N ALA A 340 3.85 -25.00 22.17
CA ALA A 340 3.17 -23.77 22.62
C ALA A 340 1.92 -24.08 23.46
N LYS A 341 1.16 -25.11 23.11
CA LYS A 341 0.02 -25.59 23.94
C LYS A 341 0.47 -26.11 25.31
N GLU A 342 1.49 -26.95 25.35
CA GLU A 342 2.06 -27.49 26.59
C GLU A 342 2.59 -26.37 27.50
N ALA A 343 3.15 -25.31 26.92
CA ALA A 343 3.62 -24.12 27.63
C ALA A 343 2.50 -23.13 28.00
N GLY A 344 1.24 -23.42 27.68
CA GLY A 344 0.10 -22.55 27.96
C GLY A 344 0.08 -21.25 27.15
N LYS A 345 0.73 -21.22 25.96
CA LYS A 345 0.84 -20.06 25.06
C LYS A 345 -0.23 -20.04 23.97
N GLY A 346 -0.96 -21.14 23.79
CA GLY A 346 -2.11 -21.18 22.90
C GLY A 346 -3.36 -20.61 23.60
N ARG A 347 -4.09 -19.75 22.90
CA ARG A 347 -5.31 -19.10 23.40
C ARG A 347 -6.49 -19.42 22.49
N ASP A 348 -7.63 -19.76 23.09
CA ASP A 348 -8.91 -19.85 22.38
C ASP A 348 -9.59 -18.47 22.43
N GLU A 349 -9.63 -17.78 21.31
CA GLU A 349 -10.13 -16.41 21.18
C GLU A 349 -11.54 -16.38 20.57
N GLY A 350 -12.38 -15.49 21.09
CA GLY A 350 -13.76 -15.31 20.65
C GLY A 350 -13.92 -14.27 19.52
N LYS A 351 -15.17 -13.90 19.24
CA LYS A 351 -15.55 -12.98 18.17
C LYS A 351 -14.98 -11.57 18.30
N GLU A 352 -14.71 -11.12 19.52
CA GLU A 352 -14.22 -9.78 19.80
C GLU A 352 -12.69 -9.67 19.74
N TYR A 353 -11.98 -10.78 19.55
CA TYR A 353 -10.55 -10.77 19.46
C TYR A 353 -10.08 -9.98 18.24
N VAL A 354 -9.23 -9.01 18.48
CA VAL A 354 -8.54 -8.24 17.45
C VAL A 354 -7.25 -8.97 17.10
N VAL A 355 -7.12 -9.40 15.84
CA VAL A 355 -5.97 -10.15 15.36
C VAL A 355 -4.72 -9.28 15.39
N ALA A 356 -3.63 -9.83 15.93
CA ALA A 356 -2.34 -9.17 15.97
C ALA A 356 -1.44 -9.59 14.79
N ASP A 357 -0.51 -8.70 14.40
CA ASP A 357 0.48 -9.05 13.38
C ASP A 357 1.38 -10.19 13.87
N GLY A 358 1.54 -11.20 13.03
CA GLY A 358 2.32 -12.40 13.36
C GLY A 358 1.53 -13.50 14.07
N ASP A 359 0.25 -13.35 14.35
CA ASP A 359 -0.54 -14.43 14.92
C ASP A 359 -0.55 -15.65 14.00
N VAL A 360 -0.33 -16.83 14.57
CA VAL A 360 -0.57 -18.14 13.93
C VAL A 360 -1.94 -18.62 14.40
N ILE A 361 -2.88 -18.73 13.46
CA ILE A 361 -4.29 -18.96 13.81
C ILE A 361 -4.83 -20.23 13.16
N HIS A 362 -5.57 -21.00 13.96
CA HIS A 362 -6.42 -22.10 13.49
C HIS A 362 -7.89 -21.75 13.79
N PHE A 363 -8.66 -21.43 12.75
CA PHE A 363 -10.08 -21.11 12.89
C PHE A 363 -10.92 -22.37 13.03
N ARG A 364 -11.89 -22.33 13.95
CA ARG A 364 -12.97 -23.32 14.07
C ARG A 364 -14.29 -22.68 13.67
N PHE A 365 -15.00 -23.35 12.78
CA PHE A 365 -16.27 -22.89 12.21
C PHE A 365 -17.21 -24.06 11.98
N ASN A 366 -18.52 -23.77 11.94
CA ASN A 366 -19.54 -24.69 11.48
C ASN A 366 -19.80 -24.45 9.99
N THR A 367 -19.94 -25.52 9.22
CA THR A 367 -20.38 -25.51 7.81
C THR A 367 -21.88 -25.47 7.71
#